data_59eb799bb6f898f28651934cd842a2ce
#
_entry.id   59eb799bb6f898f28651934cd842a2ce
#
_cell.length_a   1.000
_cell.length_b   1.000
_cell.length_c   1.000
_cell.angle_alpha   90.00
_cell.angle_beta   90.00
_cell.angle_gamma   90.00
#
_symmetry.space_group_name_H-M   'P 1'
#
loop_
_entity.id
_entity.type
_entity.pdbx_description
1 polymer ?
#
loop_
_entity_poly.entity_id
_entity_poly.type
_entity_poly.pdbx_seq_one_letter_code
_entity_poly.pdbx_strand_id
1 'polypeptide(L)'
;MNVQLHQVLSDVTGVSGLRIIEAILTGERNGRTLARLADRRVRASQATVEKALRGDYRAEHLFVLQTAFDLYQTYEQKIHLCDEQILAQLAHLPARVDLNEKPVPPRKPGRPAFLDKVAGTDLREELYRCAGVDLTALEGIGVLTAQVVFSEIGLDLTPWRSEKHFASW
;
A
#
# COMPACT_ATOMS: atom_id res chain seq x y z
N MET A 1 -2.45 0.85 -27.59
CA MET A 1 -3.77 0.23 -27.29
C MET A 1 -4.95 1.21 -27.36
N ASN A 2 -4.75 2.44 -27.03
CA ASN A 2 -5.79 3.49 -26.93
C ASN A 2 -6.98 3.10 -25.99
N VAL A 3 -6.75 2.19 -25.04
CA VAL A 3 -7.69 1.88 -23.98
C VAL A 3 -7.60 2.96 -22.90
N GLN A 4 -8.75 3.55 -22.51
CA GLN A 4 -8.81 4.71 -21.62
C GLN A 4 -9.26 4.33 -20.20
N LEU A 5 -8.81 3.19 -19.70
CA LEU A 5 -9.21 2.65 -18.40
C LEU A 5 -8.93 3.62 -17.23
N HIS A 6 -7.85 4.39 -17.32
CA HIS A 6 -7.47 5.41 -16.33
C HIS A 6 -8.46 6.58 -16.22
N GLN A 7 -9.35 6.78 -17.20
CA GLN A 7 -10.38 7.82 -17.14
C GLN A 7 -11.63 7.38 -16.37
N VAL A 8 -11.81 6.08 -16.19
CA VAL A 8 -13.01 5.49 -15.58
C VAL A 8 -12.73 4.79 -14.26
N LEU A 9 -11.48 4.46 -13.99
CA LEU A 9 -10.99 3.94 -12.71
C LEU A 9 -10.09 4.98 -12.05
N SER A 10 -10.32 5.23 -10.77
CA SER A 10 -9.46 6.11 -9.97
C SER A 10 -8.06 5.50 -9.75
N ASP A 11 -7.98 4.17 -9.80
CA ASP A 11 -6.75 3.42 -9.66
C ASP A 11 -6.79 2.20 -10.59
N VAL A 12 -5.90 2.19 -11.58
CA VAL A 12 -5.76 1.10 -12.57
C VAL A 12 -5.05 -0.10 -11.95
N THR A 13 -4.22 0.12 -10.93
CA THR A 13 -3.55 -0.95 -10.17
C THR A 13 -4.37 -1.49 -9.01
N GLY A 14 -5.56 -0.94 -8.80
CA GLY A 14 -6.52 -1.48 -7.84
C GLY A 14 -7.19 -2.77 -8.33
N VAL A 15 -7.94 -3.42 -7.45
CA VAL A 15 -8.57 -4.74 -7.68
C VAL A 15 -9.33 -4.83 -9.01
N SER A 16 -10.10 -3.81 -9.37
CA SER A 16 -10.87 -3.79 -10.63
C SER A 16 -9.97 -3.68 -11.85
N GLY A 17 -8.96 -2.82 -11.79
CA GLY A 17 -8.05 -2.60 -12.90
C GLY A 17 -7.18 -3.82 -13.18
N LEU A 18 -6.61 -4.44 -12.14
CA LEU A 18 -5.79 -5.65 -12.28
C LEU A 18 -6.59 -6.82 -12.86
N ARG A 19 -7.84 -7.05 -12.41
CA ARG A 19 -8.72 -8.08 -12.96
C ARG A 19 -9.01 -7.84 -14.45
N ILE A 20 -9.23 -6.61 -14.85
CA ILE A 20 -9.48 -6.25 -16.26
C ILE A 20 -8.22 -6.47 -17.09
N ILE A 21 -7.04 -6.02 -16.60
CA ILE A 21 -5.76 -6.22 -17.29
C ILE A 21 -5.48 -7.70 -17.48
N GLU A 22 -5.61 -8.50 -16.44
CA GLU A 22 -5.42 -9.96 -16.48
C GLU A 22 -6.35 -10.62 -17.49
N ALA A 23 -7.64 -10.27 -17.50
CA ALA A 23 -8.59 -10.77 -18.48
C ALA A 23 -8.22 -10.36 -19.92
N ILE A 24 -7.71 -9.15 -20.13
CA ILE A 24 -7.18 -8.72 -21.44
C ILE A 24 -5.99 -9.58 -21.85
N LEU A 25 -5.07 -9.84 -20.95
CA LEU A 25 -3.86 -10.61 -21.20
C LEU A 25 -4.17 -12.09 -21.47
N THR A 26 -5.19 -12.64 -20.82
CA THR A 26 -5.69 -14.02 -21.06
C THR A 26 -6.57 -14.14 -22.31
N GLY A 27 -6.78 -13.05 -23.06
CA GLY A 27 -7.43 -13.08 -24.36
C GLY A 27 -8.87 -12.55 -24.41
N GLU A 28 -9.43 -12.06 -23.30
CA GLU A 28 -10.76 -11.44 -23.34
C GLU A 28 -10.74 -10.10 -24.10
N ARG A 29 -11.67 -9.92 -25.02
CA ARG A 29 -11.80 -8.73 -25.87
C ARG A 29 -13.18 -8.11 -25.83
N ASN A 30 -14.15 -8.81 -25.23
CA ASN A 30 -15.51 -8.30 -25.13
C ASN A 30 -15.59 -7.23 -24.04
N GLY A 31 -15.78 -5.97 -24.45
CA GLY A 31 -15.83 -4.83 -23.54
C GLY A 31 -16.92 -4.96 -22.46
N ARG A 32 -18.04 -5.63 -22.75
CA ARG A 32 -19.10 -5.86 -21.77
C ARG A 32 -18.66 -6.87 -20.71
N THR A 33 -17.99 -7.96 -21.11
CA THR A 33 -17.42 -8.96 -20.18
C THR A 33 -16.36 -8.30 -19.29
N LEU A 34 -15.45 -7.55 -19.89
CA LEU A 34 -14.41 -6.81 -19.16
C LEU A 34 -15.00 -5.78 -18.18
N ALA A 35 -16.04 -5.04 -18.60
CA ALA A 35 -16.69 -4.05 -17.73
C ALA A 35 -17.39 -4.66 -16.50
N ARG A 36 -17.80 -5.92 -16.56
CA ARG A 36 -18.39 -6.64 -15.41
C ARG A 36 -17.37 -6.99 -14.33
N LEU A 37 -16.08 -6.98 -14.64
CA LEU A 37 -15.01 -7.21 -13.69
C LEU A 37 -14.76 -6.00 -12.77
N ALA A 38 -15.29 -4.83 -13.13
CA ALA A 38 -15.23 -3.65 -12.29
C ALA A 38 -16.10 -3.83 -11.03
N ASP A 39 -15.53 -3.47 -9.88
CA ASP A 39 -16.20 -3.51 -8.58
C ASP A 39 -17.39 -2.52 -8.54
N ARG A 40 -18.39 -2.79 -7.71
CA ARG A 40 -19.56 -1.90 -7.51
C ARG A 40 -19.19 -0.50 -6.99
N ARG A 41 -18.02 -0.34 -6.40
CA ARG A 41 -17.50 0.95 -5.92
C ARG A 41 -16.97 1.84 -7.03
N VAL A 42 -16.79 1.32 -8.25
CA VAL A 42 -16.43 2.12 -9.42
C VAL A 42 -17.58 3.07 -9.74
N ARG A 43 -17.29 4.39 -9.75
CA ARG A 43 -18.31 5.44 -9.96
C ARG A 43 -18.85 5.46 -11.38
N ALA A 44 -18.03 5.07 -12.36
CA ALA A 44 -18.41 5.03 -13.76
C ALA A 44 -19.43 3.90 -14.02
N SER A 45 -20.42 4.16 -14.87
CA SER A 45 -21.38 3.13 -15.29
C SER A 45 -20.70 2.02 -16.09
N GLN A 46 -21.26 0.82 -16.07
CA GLN A 46 -20.73 -0.30 -16.88
C GLN A 46 -20.61 0.07 -18.36
N ALA A 47 -21.59 0.80 -18.91
CA ALA A 47 -21.55 1.27 -20.29
C ALA A 47 -20.38 2.24 -20.55
N THR A 48 -20.05 3.09 -19.58
CA THR A 48 -18.90 3.98 -19.66
C THR A 48 -17.58 3.21 -19.61
N VAL A 49 -17.48 2.21 -18.72
CA VAL A 49 -16.30 1.33 -18.64
C VAL A 49 -16.15 0.50 -19.91
N GLU A 50 -17.24 -0.07 -20.43
CA GLU A 50 -17.25 -0.79 -21.73
C GLU A 50 -16.73 0.08 -22.86
N LYS A 51 -17.17 1.35 -22.94
CA LYS A 51 -16.70 2.32 -23.94
C LYS A 51 -15.20 2.62 -23.79
N ALA A 52 -14.72 2.78 -22.58
CA ALA A 52 -13.31 3.07 -22.29
C ALA A 52 -12.38 1.88 -22.63
N LEU A 53 -12.93 0.67 -22.65
CA LEU A 53 -12.22 -0.55 -23.00
C LEU A 53 -12.20 -0.85 -24.51
N ARG A 54 -12.85 -0.04 -25.33
CA ARG A 54 -12.73 -0.14 -26.79
C ARG A 54 -11.37 0.39 -27.22
N GLY A 55 -10.55 -0.49 -27.77
CA GLY A 55 -9.18 -0.13 -28.15
C GLY A 55 -8.62 -1.09 -29.18
N ASP A 56 -7.38 -0.86 -29.55
CA ASP A 56 -6.62 -1.66 -30.51
C ASP A 56 -5.70 -2.62 -29.74
N TYR A 57 -6.05 -3.89 -29.74
CA TYR A 57 -5.35 -4.95 -29.01
C TYR A 57 -4.29 -5.67 -29.88
N ARG A 58 -3.44 -4.90 -30.56
CA ARG A 58 -2.38 -5.47 -31.39
C ARG A 58 -1.34 -6.21 -30.54
N ALA A 59 -0.65 -7.18 -31.15
CA ALA A 59 0.29 -8.06 -30.45
C ALA A 59 1.40 -7.28 -29.74
N GLU A 60 1.94 -6.24 -30.37
CA GLU A 60 2.99 -5.40 -29.78
C GLU A 60 2.49 -4.64 -28.53
N HIS A 61 1.24 -4.18 -28.53
CA HIS A 61 0.66 -3.51 -27.36
C HIS A 61 0.40 -4.49 -26.20
N LEU A 62 -0.02 -5.71 -26.54
CA LEU A 62 -0.25 -6.76 -25.54
C LEU A 62 1.07 -7.23 -24.94
N PHE A 63 2.13 -7.33 -25.76
CA PHE A 63 3.46 -7.65 -25.26
C PHE A 63 3.96 -6.62 -24.24
N VAL A 64 3.83 -5.33 -24.55
CA VAL A 64 4.23 -4.26 -23.62
C VAL A 64 3.37 -4.29 -22.33
N LEU A 65 2.07 -4.52 -22.47
CA LEU A 65 1.17 -4.64 -21.31
C LEU A 65 1.53 -5.84 -20.43
N GLN A 66 1.82 -7.01 -21.03
CA GLN A 66 2.25 -8.21 -20.31
C GLN A 66 3.54 -7.95 -19.55
N THR A 67 4.57 -7.39 -20.24
CA THR A 67 5.85 -7.08 -19.59
C THR A 67 5.68 -6.12 -18.40
N ALA A 68 4.86 -5.07 -18.55
CA ALA A 68 4.59 -4.13 -17.47
C ALA A 68 3.84 -4.79 -16.30
N PHE A 69 2.90 -5.67 -16.60
CA PHE A 69 2.13 -6.41 -15.60
C PHE A 69 3.01 -7.40 -14.82
N ASP A 70 3.89 -8.14 -15.50
CA ASP A 70 4.83 -9.06 -14.87
C ASP A 70 5.81 -8.33 -13.93
N LEU A 71 6.33 -7.17 -14.37
CA LEU A 71 7.17 -6.32 -13.51
C LEU A 71 6.39 -5.81 -12.29
N TYR A 72 5.16 -5.33 -12.48
CA TYR A 72 4.31 -4.90 -11.39
C TYR A 72 4.12 -6.02 -10.35
N GLN A 73 3.73 -7.21 -10.79
CA GLN A 73 3.56 -8.37 -9.89
C GLN A 73 4.87 -8.74 -9.17
N THR A 74 6.00 -8.66 -9.88
CA THR A 74 7.31 -8.91 -9.28
C THR A 74 7.62 -7.91 -8.17
N TYR A 75 7.36 -6.62 -8.39
CA TYR A 75 7.58 -5.59 -7.38
C TYR A 75 6.64 -5.77 -6.17
N GLU A 76 5.37 -6.05 -6.39
CA GLU A 76 4.42 -6.34 -5.29
C GLU A 76 4.90 -7.51 -4.42
N GLN A 77 5.36 -8.60 -5.05
CA GLN A 77 5.93 -9.73 -4.31
C GLN A 77 7.17 -9.34 -3.52
N LYS A 78 8.08 -8.53 -4.09
CA LYS A 78 9.29 -8.08 -3.40
C LYS A 78 8.98 -7.15 -2.24
N ILE A 79 8.04 -6.23 -2.41
CA ILE A 79 7.56 -5.36 -1.34
C ILE A 79 7.00 -6.21 -0.19
N HIS A 80 6.15 -7.19 -0.50
CA HIS A 80 5.58 -8.08 0.52
C HIS A 80 6.67 -8.84 1.31
N LEU A 81 7.67 -9.38 0.61
CA LEU A 81 8.82 -10.03 1.27
C LEU A 81 9.63 -9.06 2.15
N CYS A 82 9.83 -7.82 1.73
CA CYS A 82 10.47 -6.80 2.56
C CYS A 82 9.64 -6.50 3.80
N ASP A 83 8.33 -6.35 3.65
CA ASP A 83 7.41 -6.10 4.76
C ASP A 83 7.46 -7.23 5.80
N GLU A 84 7.45 -8.49 5.34
CA GLU A 84 7.60 -9.66 6.24
C GLU A 84 8.93 -9.62 7.00
N GLN A 85 10.02 -9.28 6.33
CA GLN A 85 11.34 -9.18 6.97
C GLN A 85 11.39 -8.03 7.99
N ILE A 86 10.79 -6.89 7.68
CA ILE A 86 10.70 -5.75 8.62
C ILE A 86 9.92 -6.17 9.87
N LEU A 87 8.76 -6.81 9.71
CA LEU A 87 7.96 -7.28 10.83
C LEU A 87 8.72 -8.32 11.67
N ALA A 88 9.44 -9.25 11.03
CA ALA A 88 10.27 -10.22 11.73
C ALA A 88 11.37 -9.53 12.55
N GLN A 89 12.04 -8.51 12.03
CA GLN A 89 13.03 -7.73 12.78
C GLN A 89 12.39 -6.97 13.94
N LEU A 90 11.25 -6.34 13.75
CA LEU A 90 10.52 -5.65 14.82
C LEU A 90 10.13 -6.63 15.95
N ALA A 91 9.71 -7.85 15.62
CA ALA A 91 9.36 -8.87 16.62
C ALA A 91 10.55 -9.27 17.49
N HIS A 92 11.78 -9.18 16.99
CA HIS A 92 13.00 -9.45 17.78
C HIS A 92 13.41 -8.29 18.69
N LEU A 93 12.90 -7.09 18.48
CA LEU A 93 13.22 -5.96 19.33
C LEU A 93 12.54 -6.09 20.71
N PRO A 94 13.24 -5.72 21.80
CA PRO A 94 12.65 -5.75 23.13
C PRO A 94 11.44 -4.83 23.21
N ALA A 95 10.40 -5.29 23.88
CA ALA A 95 9.23 -4.47 24.16
C ALA A 95 9.58 -3.43 25.24
N ARG A 96 9.32 -2.16 24.97
CA ARG A 96 9.37 -1.06 25.96
C ARG A 96 8.03 -0.88 26.67
N VAL A 97 6.96 -1.38 26.06
CA VAL A 97 5.61 -1.31 26.59
C VAL A 97 4.96 -2.68 26.50
N ASP A 98 4.34 -3.13 27.59
CA ASP A 98 3.39 -4.24 27.54
C ASP A 98 2.04 -3.70 27.05
N LEU A 99 1.59 -4.19 25.91
CA LEU A 99 0.34 -3.74 25.29
C LEU A 99 -0.90 -4.16 26.08
N ASN A 100 -0.79 -5.18 26.96
CA ASN A 100 -1.87 -5.58 27.84
C ASN A 100 -2.08 -4.56 28.99
N GLU A 101 -0.99 -3.98 29.48
CA GLU A 101 -1.02 -2.97 30.55
C GLU A 101 -1.26 -1.57 29.98
N LYS A 102 -0.63 -1.27 28.84
CA LYS A 102 -0.70 0.03 28.19
C LYS A 102 -1.02 -0.12 26.71
N PRO A 103 -2.29 -0.25 26.35
CA PRO A 103 -2.68 -0.42 24.95
C PRO A 103 -2.33 0.81 24.10
N VAL A 104 -2.23 0.60 22.78
CA VAL A 104 -1.99 1.70 21.83
C VAL A 104 -3.07 2.77 21.99
N PRO A 105 -2.70 4.07 22.07
CA PRO A 105 -3.68 5.15 22.16
C PRO A 105 -4.74 5.09 21.05
N PRO A 106 -5.96 5.56 21.29
CA PRO A 106 -7.01 5.55 20.28
C PRO A 106 -6.57 6.33 19.03
N ARG A 107 -6.97 5.84 17.85
CA ARG A 107 -6.68 6.53 16.57
C ARG A 107 -7.40 7.86 16.49
N LYS A 108 -6.80 8.81 15.79
CA LYS A 108 -7.47 10.07 15.44
C LYS A 108 -8.75 9.76 14.63
N PRO A 109 -9.86 10.49 14.86
CA PRO A 109 -11.06 10.34 14.07
C PRO A 109 -10.80 10.46 12.55
N GLY A 110 -11.45 9.62 11.76
CA GLY A 110 -11.35 9.65 10.29
C GLY A 110 -10.18 8.88 9.69
N ARG A 111 -9.24 8.35 10.49
CA ARG A 111 -8.15 7.50 9.99
C ARG A 111 -8.55 6.03 9.98
N PRO A 112 -8.67 5.38 8.81
CA PRO A 112 -9.01 3.96 8.72
C PRO A 112 -7.90 3.06 9.28
N ALA A 113 -8.28 2.05 10.07
CA ALA A 113 -7.35 1.11 10.69
C ALA A 113 -6.53 0.28 9.67
N PHE A 114 -7.07 0.06 8.47
CA PHE A 114 -6.37 -0.72 7.44
C PHE A 114 -5.10 -0.03 6.93
N LEU A 115 -4.97 1.30 7.08
CA LEU A 115 -3.77 2.05 6.69
C LEU A 115 -2.57 1.77 7.61
N ASP A 116 -2.80 1.17 8.76
CA ASP A 116 -1.74 0.82 9.71
C ASP A 116 -1.31 -0.65 9.57
N LYS A 117 -1.93 -1.41 8.64
CA LYS A 117 -1.60 -2.81 8.42
C LYS A 117 -0.55 -3.00 7.34
N VAL A 118 0.46 -3.77 7.65
CA VAL A 118 1.52 -4.21 6.73
C VAL A 118 1.61 -5.73 6.83
N ALA A 119 1.55 -6.43 5.72
CA ALA A 119 1.52 -7.90 5.67
C ALA A 119 0.53 -8.54 6.67
N GLY A 120 -0.63 -7.92 6.89
CA GLY A 120 -1.67 -8.38 7.80
C GLY A 120 -1.48 -8.01 9.28
N THR A 121 -0.31 -7.52 9.68
CA THR A 121 0.01 -7.09 11.04
C THR A 121 -0.26 -5.60 11.23
N ASP A 122 -0.71 -5.18 12.42
CA ASP A 122 -0.82 -3.76 12.78
C ASP A 122 0.58 -3.22 13.10
N LEU A 123 1.20 -2.58 12.11
CA LEU A 123 2.54 -2.02 12.22
C LEU A 123 2.62 -0.89 13.28
N ARG A 124 1.53 -0.13 13.47
CA ARG A 124 1.47 0.92 14.50
C ARG A 124 1.61 0.33 15.90
N GLU A 125 0.95 -0.80 16.13
CA GLU A 125 1.01 -1.54 17.40
C GLU A 125 2.43 -2.03 17.67
N GLU A 126 3.09 -2.63 16.66
CA GLU A 126 4.46 -3.12 16.77
C GLU A 126 5.47 -1.98 17.02
N LEU A 127 5.35 -0.87 16.31
CA LEU A 127 6.20 0.29 16.53
C LEU A 127 6.02 0.89 17.92
N TYR A 128 4.77 0.98 18.41
CA TYR A 128 4.48 1.45 19.77
C TYR A 128 5.03 0.51 20.83
N ARG A 129 4.91 -0.81 20.64
CA ARG A 129 5.49 -1.82 21.52
C ARG A 129 7.01 -1.63 21.69
N CYS A 130 7.73 -1.42 20.58
CA CYS A 130 9.18 -1.28 20.57
C CYS A 130 9.65 0.10 21.07
N ALA A 131 8.94 1.18 20.69
CA ALA A 131 9.38 2.55 20.95
C ALA A 131 8.87 3.11 22.27
N GLY A 132 7.71 2.65 22.75
CA GLY A 132 7.02 3.18 23.92
C GLY A 132 6.25 4.49 23.65
N VAL A 133 6.33 5.01 22.43
CA VAL A 133 5.64 6.23 21.99
C VAL A 133 4.94 6.01 20.66
N ASP A 134 3.79 6.63 20.47
CA ASP A 134 3.02 6.58 19.23
C ASP A 134 3.30 7.84 18.40
N LEU A 135 4.25 7.76 17.47
CA LEU A 135 4.56 8.86 16.56
C LEU A 135 3.40 9.23 15.63
N THR A 136 2.46 8.32 15.39
CA THR A 136 1.29 8.61 14.55
C THR A 136 0.29 9.56 15.23
N ALA A 137 0.48 9.85 16.53
CA ALA A 137 -0.25 10.89 17.24
C ALA A 137 0.12 12.31 16.74
N LEU A 138 1.31 12.47 16.16
CA LEU A 138 1.73 13.73 15.56
C LEU A 138 1.03 13.94 14.20
N GLU A 139 0.73 15.20 13.90
CA GLU A 139 0.11 15.55 12.62
C GLU A 139 1.11 15.35 11.47
N GLY A 140 0.63 14.78 10.35
CA GLY A 140 1.47 14.49 9.19
C GLY A 140 2.30 13.20 9.28
N ILE A 141 2.42 12.56 10.45
CA ILE A 141 3.16 11.31 10.60
C ILE A 141 2.20 10.12 10.44
N GLY A 142 2.36 9.39 9.33
CA GLY A 142 1.73 8.09 9.10
C GLY A 142 2.56 6.95 9.67
N VAL A 143 2.01 5.73 9.70
CA VAL A 143 2.72 4.56 10.24
C VAL A 143 4.00 4.25 9.46
N LEU A 144 3.98 4.35 8.13
CA LEU A 144 5.17 4.14 7.30
C LEU A 144 6.23 5.23 7.54
N THR A 145 5.81 6.49 7.73
CA THR A 145 6.72 7.56 8.11
C THR A 145 7.34 7.31 9.48
N ALA A 146 6.55 6.86 10.46
CA ALA A 146 7.05 6.48 11.78
C ALA A 146 8.05 5.32 11.70
N GLN A 147 7.79 4.32 10.86
CA GLN A 147 8.72 3.21 10.61
C GLN A 147 10.04 3.72 10.04
N VAL A 148 10.01 4.57 9.01
CA VAL A 148 11.22 5.18 8.43
C VAL A 148 12.00 5.95 9.49
N VAL A 149 11.33 6.79 10.27
CA VAL A 149 11.99 7.53 11.37
C VAL A 149 12.71 6.57 12.32
N PHE A 150 12.04 5.51 12.78
CA PHE A 150 12.68 4.54 13.68
C PHE A 150 13.81 3.74 13.01
N SER A 151 13.73 3.44 11.73
CA SER A 151 14.79 2.73 11.01
C SER A 151 16.04 3.59 10.83
N GLU A 152 15.89 4.90 10.66
CA GLU A 152 17.00 5.83 10.45
C GLU A 152 17.68 6.25 11.77
N ILE A 153 16.89 6.61 12.77
CA ILE A 153 17.43 7.13 14.03
C ILE A 153 17.62 6.05 15.11
N GLY A 154 17.02 4.89 14.94
CA GLY A 154 16.96 3.86 15.97
C GLY A 154 16.00 4.20 17.12
N LEU A 155 16.00 3.35 18.15
CA LEU A 155 15.18 3.52 19.36
C LEU A 155 15.98 4.17 20.49
N ASP A 156 17.30 4.25 20.39
CA ASP A 156 18.18 4.89 21.38
C ASP A 156 18.47 6.32 20.97
N LEU A 157 17.93 7.27 21.72
CA LEU A 157 18.11 8.70 21.49
C LEU A 157 19.24 9.31 22.33
N THR A 158 19.98 8.51 23.13
CA THR A 158 21.07 8.97 23.98
C THR A 158 22.23 9.65 23.24
N PRO A 159 22.53 9.34 21.95
CA PRO A 159 23.52 10.07 21.16
C PRO A 159 23.22 11.56 21.00
N TRP A 160 21.96 11.97 21.10
CA TRP A 160 21.56 13.37 20.98
C TRP A 160 21.33 14.00 22.37
N ARG A 161 22.17 14.96 22.75
CA ARG A 161 22.13 15.62 24.07
C ARG A 161 20.88 16.49 24.27
N SER A 162 20.24 16.93 23.18
CA SER A 162 19.05 17.77 23.19
C SER A 162 18.28 17.67 21.88
N GLU A 163 17.02 18.14 21.90
CA GLU A 163 16.19 18.26 20.70
C GLU A 163 16.84 19.14 19.61
N LYS A 164 17.59 20.18 19.99
CA LYS A 164 18.33 21.05 19.05
C LYS A 164 19.49 20.30 18.39
N HIS A 165 20.20 19.47 19.16
CA HIS A 165 21.27 18.64 18.64
C HIS A 165 20.72 17.60 17.66
N PHE A 166 19.57 16.96 17.96
CA PHE A 166 18.87 16.07 17.05
C PHE A 166 18.41 16.79 15.79
N ALA A 167 17.79 17.97 15.90
CA ALA A 167 17.27 18.71 14.75
C ALA A 167 18.37 19.29 13.83
N SER A 168 19.61 19.37 14.29
CA SER A 168 20.76 19.81 13.51
C SER A 168 21.52 18.68 12.82
N TRP A 169 21.19 17.45 13.17
CA TRP A 169 21.78 16.23 12.59
C TRP A 169 21.16 15.89 11.26
#